data_23b87ecd8985067bebb63fe94c0c4f25
#
_entry.id   23b87ecd8985067bebb63fe94c0c4f25
#
_cell.length_a   1.000
_cell.length_b   1.000
_cell.length_c   1.000
_cell.angle_alpha   90.00
_cell.angle_beta   90.00
_cell.angle_gamma   90.00
#
_symmetry.space_group_name_H-M   'P 1'
#
loop_
_entity.id
_entity.type
_entity.pdbx_description
1 polymer ?
#
loop_
_entity_poly.entity_id
_entity_poly.type
_entity_poly.pdbx_seq_one_letter_code
_entity_poly.pdbx_strand_id
1 'polypeptide(L)'
;MMNKILAAIYQHASSTPEKIALTGQTTQLTYAQLAAQIDELATWLSTQNIGRAGLWGENSIEWVVADLAAWKAGITLVPLPRFFSRTQLQHVIAQAQLPCLLVCGDIEQITDISERKNSPLASIYLDQLNVTDTTAAITSVAKITFTSGTTGTPKGVCLSTSALENVTLALAERIYSGINTSDLNTHLNLLPLSTLLENVAGVYVPLYLGKRVVVLPGAALGLTGSSQLSLPTLLQTLHQYQPNSLIVLPQILQGFVAASAQGFGLPASLWFIAVGGARTPVVLIEQARAVKIPVYEGYGLSECASVVSLNSPVADKIGSVGKALNHVDIKIDNGVIKVRGNVFNGYLGQAAQTRDEWLDTGDLGYIDGEGFVFITGRQKNLLISSFGRNISPEWIEAELSLCRSIAQVMVIGDSQPFCSAIIVPASVEIIAEQIAQDIRRINQHLPDYARVQKFIVAADPFTPANQLLTDNGRLRRAAILGQYLNAIAAIYSDTTTQPSSSQQPSGVVYDIF
;
A
#
# COMPACT_ATOMS: atom_id res chain seq x y z
N MET A 1 -30.20 -5.50 3.87
CA MET A 1 -29.62 -6.86 4.06
C MET A 1 -28.25 -6.66 4.69
N MET A 2 -27.91 -7.40 5.76
CA MET A 2 -26.60 -7.31 6.41
C MET A 2 -25.52 -7.74 5.43
N ASN A 3 -24.35 -7.05 5.41
CA ASN A 3 -23.26 -7.43 4.55
C ASN A 3 -22.66 -8.80 4.97
N LYS A 4 -22.04 -9.52 4.00
CA LYS A 4 -21.55 -10.89 4.20
C LYS A 4 -20.45 -11.00 5.25
N ILE A 5 -19.62 -9.97 5.42
CA ILE A 5 -18.52 -9.95 6.39
C ILE A 5 -19.10 -9.84 7.80
N LEU A 6 -20.01 -8.89 8.04
CA LEU A 6 -20.70 -8.79 9.33
C LEU A 6 -21.51 -10.06 9.63
N ALA A 7 -22.24 -10.61 8.63
CA ALA A 7 -22.98 -11.85 8.82
C ALA A 7 -22.08 -13.01 9.25
N ALA A 8 -20.88 -13.14 8.70
CA ALA A 8 -19.89 -14.15 9.11
C ALA A 8 -19.39 -13.90 10.53
N ILE A 9 -19.08 -12.65 10.91
CA ILE A 9 -18.66 -12.30 12.27
C ILE A 9 -19.75 -12.70 13.29
N TYR A 10 -21.02 -12.41 13.02
CA TYR A 10 -22.14 -12.82 13.91
C TYR A 10 -22.34 -14.32 13.93
N GLN A 11 -22.13 -15.01 12.82
CA GLN A 11 -22.15 -16.47 12.79
C GLN A 11 -21.06 -17.04 13.69
N HIS A 12 -19.82 -16.52 13.62
CA HIS A 12 -18.72 -16.95 14.51
C HIS A 12 -19.00 -16.58 15.97
N ALA A 13 -19.58 -15.40 16.24
CA ALA A 13 -19.99 -15.02 17.58
C ALA A 13 -21.03 -15.98 18.20
N SER A 14 -21.88 -16.58 17.36
CA SER A 14 -22.87 -17.57 17.78
C SER A 14 -22.30 -18.99 17.90
N SER A 15 -21.46 -19.41 16.93
CA SER A 15 -20.95 -20.80 16.84
C SER A 15 -19.69 -21.04 17.66
N THR A 16 -18.83 -20.02 17.80
CA THR A 16 -17.55 -20.08 18.54
C THR A 16 -17.33 -18.80 19.36
N PRO A 17 -18.22 -18.48 20.31
CA PRO A 17 -18.26 -17.18 21.01
C PRO A 17 -16.95 -16.80 21.70
N GLU A 18 -16.27 -17.78 22.30
CA GLU A 18 -15.04 -17.59 23.06
C GLU A 18 -13.77 -17.55 22.20
N LYS A 19 -13.88 -17.80 20.88
CA LYS A 19 -12.73 -17.73 19.98
C LYS A 19 -12.27 -16.28 19.88
N ILE A 20 -10.96 -16.05 20.02
CA ILE A 20 -10.36 -14.71 19.90
C ILE A 20 -10.50 -14.24 18.44
N ALA A 21 -11.12 -13.09 18.25
CA ALA A 21 -11.26 -12.40 16.97
C ALA A 21 -10.16 -11.35 16.78
N LEU A 22 -9.94 -10.50 17.78
CA LEU A 22 -8.96 -9.42 17.74
C LEU A 22 -7.99 -9.52 18.91
N THR A 23 -6.72 -9.23 18.65
CA THR A 23 -5.67 -9.12 19.66
C THR A 23 -4.95 -7.80 19.46
N GLY A 24 -5.04 -6.89 20.42
CA GLY A 24 -4.28 -5.65 20.50
C GLY A 24 -3.01 -5.81 21.36
N GLN A 25 -2.41 -4.68 21.72
CA GLN A 25 -1.20 -4.66 22.53
C GLN A 25 -1.47 -5.14 23.98
N THR A 26 -2.58 -4.71 24.56
CA THR A 26 -2.94 -4.97 25.98
C THR A 26 -4.29 -5.67 26.14
N THR A 27 -5.09 -5.72 25.08
CA THR A 27 -6.48 -6.21 25.13
C THR A 27 -6.74 -7.24 24.05
N GLN A 28 -7.74 -8.08 24.27
CA GLN A 28 -8.24 -9.03 23.27
C GLN A 28 -9.77 -8.99 23.26
N LEU A 29 -10.37 -9.27 22.12
CA LEU A 29 -11.81 -9.47 21.98
C LEU A 29 -12.08 -10.85 21.39
N THR A 30 -13.00 -11.58 22.02
CA THR A 30 -13.61 -12.76 21.42
C THR A 30 -14.58 -12.36 20.32
N TYR A 31 -15.03 -13.31 19.50
CA TYR A 31 -16.06 -13.04 18.48
C TYR A 31 -17.37 -12.54 19.10
N ALA A 32 -17.77 -13.09 20.27
CA ALA A 32 -18.95 -12.62 20.99
C ALA A 32 -18.78 -11.15 21.44
N GLN A 33 -17.63 -10.81 22.01
CA GLN A 33 -17.33 -9.44 22.45
C GLN A 33 -17.24 -8.47 21.28
N LEU A 34 -16.60 -8.88 20.16
CA LEU A 34 -16.52 -8.07 18.95
C LEU A 34 -17.92 -7.76 18.40
N ALA A 35 -18.79 -8.76 18.28
CA ALA A 35 -20.16 -8.57 17.82
C ALA A 35 -20.94 -7.62 18.74
N ALA A 36 -20.82 -7.77 20.06
CA ALA A 36 -21.46 -6.90 21.03
C ALA A 36 -20.99 -5.44 20.91
N GLN A 37 -19.69 -5.21 20.79
CA GLN A 37 -19.14 -3.85 20.63
C GLN A 37 -19.55 -3.22 19.29
N ILE A 38 -19.60 -4.00 18.21
CA ILE A 38 -20.12 -3.52 16.91
C ILE A 38 -21.59 -3.08 17.07
N ASP A 39 -22.41 -3.87 17.78
CA ASP A 39 -23.83 -3.55 18.00
C ASP A 39 -24.02 -2.30 18.82
N GLU A 40 -23.31 -2.19 19.92
CA GLU A 40 -23.38 -1.06 20.84
C GLU A 40 -22.99 0.25 20.14
N LEU A 41 -21.83 0.23 19.46
CA LEU A 41 -21.35 1.41 18.76
C LEU A 41 -22.24 1.77 17.56
N ALA A 42 -22.70 0.80 16.76
CA ALA A 42 -23.57 1.04 15.62
C ALA A 42 -24.93 1.61 16.05
N THR A 43 -25.49 1.12 17.16
CA THR A 43 -26.73 1.64 17.72
C THR A 43 -26.56 3.10 18.14
N TRP A 44 -25.49 3.40 18.86
CA TRP A 44 -25.19 4.78 19.26
C TRP A 44 -24.95 5.69 18.04
N LEU A 45 -24.18 5.25 17.03
CA LEU A 45 -23.93 6.00 15.80
C LEU A 45 -25.23 6.32 15.05
N SER A 46 -26.18 5.39 15.03
CA SER A 46 -27.50 5.61 14.40
C SER A 46 -28.29 6.74 15.05
N THR A 47 -28.04 7.06 16.34
CA THR A 47 -28.67 8.19 17.03
C THR A 47 -28.04 9.54 16.71
N GLN A 48 -26.84 9.57 16.12
CA GLN A 48 -26.10 10.81 15.84
C GLN A 48 -26.52 11.51 14.55
N ASN A 49 -27.41 10.91 13.75
CA ASN A 49 -27.92 11.44 12.48
C ASN A 49 -26.81 11.86 11.50
N ILE A 50 -25.80 11.00 11.34
CA ILE A 50 -24.66 11.21 10.44
C ILE A 50 -24.68 10.19 9.30
N GLY A 51 -24.53 10.65 8.07
CA GLY A 51 -24.46 9.79 6.88
C GLY A 51 -23.02 9.49 6.44
N ARG A 52 -22.05 10.25 6.97
CA ARG A 52 -20.61 10.15 6.59
C ARG A 52 -19.74 10.54 7.76
N ALA A 53 -18.61 9.85 7.93
CA ALA A 53 -17.61 10.17 8.95
C ALA A 53 -16.20 9.89 8.48
N GLY A 54 -15.23 10.69 8.90
CA GLY A 54 -13.81 10.33 8.84
C GLY A 54 -13.47 9.31 9.93
N LEU A 55 -12.52 8.41 9.68
CA LEU A 55 -11.99 7.52 10.70
C LEU A 55 -10.51 7.85 10.94
N TRP A 56 -10.20 8.32 12.15
CA TRP A 56 -8.89 8.78 12.55
C TRP A 56 -8.33 7.99 13.73
N GLY A 57 -7.19 7.36 13.55
CA GLY A 57 -6.55 6.55 14.57
C GLY A 57 -5.35 5.77 14.05
N GLU A 58 -4.56 5.22 14.98
CA GLU A 58 -3.58 4.19 14.65
C GLU A 58 -4.25 2.82 14.51
N ASN A 59 -3.49 1.84 14.01
CA ASN A 59 -3.94 0.46 14.03
C ASN A 59 -4.25 0.03 15.47
N SER A 60 -5.50 -0.28 15.74
CA SER A 60 -5.98 -0.68 17.06
C SER A 60 -7.28 -1.48 16.95
N ILE A 61 -7.67 -2.14 18.02
CA ILE A 61 -8.96 -2.84 18.13
C ILE A 61 -10.12 -1.84 17.92
N GLU A 62 -10.01 -0.66 18.53
CA GLU A 62 -10.99 0.42 18.45
C GLU A 62 -11.21 0.87 17.00
N TRP A 63 -10.14 0.95 16.21
CA TRP A 63 -10.21 1.30 14.80
C TRP A 63 -11.02 0.25 14.01
N VAL A 64 -10.78 -1.04 14.26
CA VAL A 64 -11.51 -2.15 13.59
C VAL A 64 -12.97 -2.16 14.01
N VAL A 65 -13.26 -1.97 15.30
CA VAL A 65 -14.65 -1.90 15.82
C VAL A 65 -15.38 -0.70 15.21
N ALA A 66 -14.74 0.48 15.15
CA ALA A 66 -15.31 1.68 14.57
C ALA A 66 -15.63 1.52 13.07
N ASP A 67 -14.71 0.90 12.30
CA ASP A 67 -14.90 0.59 10.89
C ASP A 67 -16.12 -0.32 10.64
N LEU A 68 -16.22 -1.42 11.39
CA LEU A 68 -17.31 -2.39 11.26
C LEU A 68 -18.64 -1.82 11.77
N ALA A 69 -18.64 -1.05 12.86
CA ALA A 69 -19.84 -0.43 13.42
C ALA A 69 -20.39 0.67 12.51
N ALA A 70 -19.53 1.52 11.94
CA ALA A 70 -19.93 2.51 10.95
C ALA A 70 -20.56 1.85 9.72
N TRP A 71 -19.95 0.75 9.24
CA TRP A 71 -20.51 -0.02 8.13
C TRP A 71 -21.90 -0.60 8.47
N LYS A 72 -22.06 -1.16 9.69
CA LYS A 72 -23.36 -1.64 10.17
C LYS A 72 -24.41 -0.54 10.29
N ALA A 73 -24.01 0.65 10.74
CA ALA A 73 -24.89 1.81 10.86
C ALA A 73 -25.24 2.46 9.51
N GLY A 74 -24.67 1.98 8.38
CA GLY A 74 -24.91 2.55 7.06
C GLY A 74 -24.19 3.87 6.81
N ILE A 75 -23.16 4.18 7.58
CA ILE A 75 -22.35 5.40 7.46
C ILE A 75 -21.28 5.20 6.40
N THR A 76 -21.18 6.12 5.44
CA THR A 76 -20.06 6.17 4.50
C THR A 76 -18.79 6.56 5.24
N LEU A 77 -17.83 5.64 5.33
CA LEU A 77 -16.59 5.86 6.09
C LEU A 77 -15.44 6.33 5.21
N VAL A 78 -14.68 7.30 5.71
CA VAL A 78 -13.49 7.85 5.07
C VAL A 78 -12.29 7.64 5.98
N PRO A 79 -11.53 6.53 5.81
CA PRO A 79 -10.28 6.34 6.55
C PRO A 79 -9.29 7.46 6.25
N LEU A 80 -8.72 8.05 7.29
CA LEU A 80 -7.76 9.14 7.22
C LEU A 80 -6.35 8.59 7.50
N PRO A 81 -5.45 8.54 6.49
CA PRO A 81 -4.11 8.00 6.71
C PRO A 81 -3.27 8.91 7.60
N ARG A 82 -2.67 8.37 8.67
CA ARG A 82 -1.80 9.13 9.57
C ARG A 82 -0.49 9.62 8.92
N PHE A 83 -0.10 9.02 7.80
CA PHE A 83 1.04 9.47 7.00
C PHE A 83 0.71 10.64 6.05
N PHE A 84 -0.55 11.09 5.97
CA PHE A 84 -0.90 12.30 5.22
C PHE A 84 -0.46 13.55 5.98
N SER A 85 0.02 14.55 5.25
CA SER A 85 0.31 15.86 5.80
C SER A 85 -0.98 16.55 6.27
N ARG A 86 -0.85 17.51 7.19
CA ARG A 86 -2.01 18.31 7.67
C ARG A 86 -2.80 18.93 6.51
N THR A 87 -2.12 19.45 5.50
CA THR A 87 -2.75 20.03 4.30
C THR A 87 -3.55 18.99 3.51
N GLN A 88 -3.03 17.78 3.37
CA GLN A 88 -3.76 16.70 2.69
C GLN A 88 -4.96 16.22 3.50
N LEU A 89 -4.82 16.11 4.84
CA LEU A 89 -5.95 15.76 5.72
C LEU A 89 -7.06 16.83 5.62
N GLN A 90 -6.70 18.11 5.63
CA GLN A 90 -7.65 19.21 5.43
C GLN A 90 -8.33 19.13 4.05
N HIS A 91 -7.57 18.81 3.00
CA HIS A 91 -8.12 18.60 1.66
C HIS A 91 -9.12 17.44 1.64
N VAL A 92 -8.78 16.28 2.27
CA VAL A 92 -9.68 15.13 2.37
C VAL A 92 -10.97 15.48 3.12
N ILE A 93 -10.85 16.15 4.28
CA ILE A 93 -11.98 16.60 5.09
C ILE A 93 -12.91 17.50 4.27
N ALA A 94 -12.33 18.48 3.57
CA ALA A 94 -13.08 19.43 2.75
C ALA A 94 -13.72 18.75 1.52
N GLN A 95 -12.96 17.95 0.76
CA GLN A 95 -13.45 17.30 -0.45
C GLN A 95 -14.52 16.24 -0.14
N ALA A 96 -14.33 15.47 0.95
CA ALA A 96 -15.33 14.52 1.40
C ALA A 96 -16.48 15.20 2.19
N GLN A 97 -16.40 16.49 2.46
CA GLN A 97 -17.38 17.25 3.25
C GLN A 97 -17.72 16.50 4.55
N LEU A 98 -16.70 16.19 5.34
CA LEU A 98 -16.89 15.39 6.55
C LEU A 98 -17.54 16.23 7.65
N PRO A 99 -18.72 15.83 8.16
CA PRO A 99 -19.35 16.53 9.28
C PRO A 99 -18.70 16.18 10.62
N CYS A 100 -18.03 15.04 10.70
CA CYS A 100 -17.45 14.54 11.93
C CYS A 100 -16.31 13.55 11.68
N LEU A 101 -15.54 13.27 12.74
CA LEU A 101 -14.52 12.24 12.80
C LEU A 101 -14.85 11.24 13.89
N LEU A 102 -14.78 9.94 13.57
CA LEU A 102 -14.62 8.87 14.55
C LEU A 102 -13.13 8.81 14.91
N VAL A 103 -12.81 9.14 16.13
CA VAL A 103 -11.44 9.19 16.65
C VAL A 103 -11.18 7.99 17.54
N CYS A 104 -10.17 7.20 17.23
CA CYS A 104 -9.80 6.00 17.96
C CYS A 104 -8.48 6.22 18.73
N GLY A 105 -8.55 6.14 20.06
CA GLY A 105 -7.42 6.40 20.95
C GLY A 105 -7.26 7.87 21.33
N ASP A 106 -6.30 8.12 22.23
CA ASP A 106 -5.90 9.48 22.62
C ASP A 106 -4.81 9.96 21.67
N ILE A 107 -5.22 10.61 20.61
CA ILE A 107 -4.35 11.02 19.51
C ILE A 107 -4.49 12.50 19.20
N GLU A 108 -3.47 13.03 18.51
CA GLU A 108 -3.42 14.41 18.09
C GLU A 108 -4.64 14.83 17.28
N GLN A 109 -5.18 16.01 17.59
CA GLN A 109 -6.27 16.64 16.86
C GLN A 109 -5.76 17.22 15.54
N ILE A 110 -6.40 16.84 14.43
CA ILE A 110 -5.97 17.23 13.07
C ILE A 110 -6.70 18.45 12.50
N THR A 111 -7.81 18.85 13.11
CA THR A 111 -8.63 20.00 12.69
C THR A 111 -9.37 20.57 13.88
N ASP A 112 -9.94 21.77 13.72
CA ASP A 112 -10.80 22.37 14.73
C ASP A 112 -12.10 21.59 14.85
N ILE A 113 -12.52 21.36 16.08
CA ILE A 113 -13.77 20.66 16.41
C ILE A 113 -14.73 21.63 17.13
N SER A 114 -16.02 21.46 16.86
CA SER A 114 -17.07 22.21 17.59
C SER A 114 -17.45 21.52 18.90
N GLU A 115 -17.48 20.19 18.90
CA GLU A 115 -17.87 19.37 20.04
C GLU A 115 -17.18 18.01 19.97
N ARG A 116 -16.82 17.44 21.13
CA ARG A 116 -16.41 16.02 21.26
C ARG A 116 -17.45 15.25 22.06
N LYS A 117 -17.97 14.17 21.50
CA LYS A 117 -18.91 13.26 22.16
C LYS A 117 -18.19 11.95 22.49
N ASN A 118 -18.35 11.49 23.71
CA ASN A 118 -17.91 10.15 24.11
C ASN A 118 -18.86 9.11 23.50
N SER A 119 -18.31 8.07 22.89
CA SER A 119 -19.08 6.89 22.54
C SER A 119 -19.31 5.99 23.77
N PRO A 120 -20.20 5.01 23.70
CA PRO A 120 -20.34 4.03 24.78
C PRO A 120 -19.08 3.17 24.98
N LEU A 121 -18.22 3.08 23.97
CA LEU A 121 -16.96 2.33 24.04
C LEU A 121 -15.81 3.26 24.42
N ALA A 122 -14.99 2.82 25.37
CA ALA A 122 -13.80 3.55 25.76
C ALA A 122 -12.87 3.79 24.58
N SER A 123 -12.19 4.93 24.59
CA SER A 123 -11.21 5.32 23.57
C SER A 123 -11.76 5.48 22.14
N ILE A 124 -13.08 5.56 21.97
CA ILE A 124 -13.71 5.96 20.71
C ILE A 124 -14.53 7.23 20.95
N TYR A 125 -14.27 8.25 20.15
CA TYR A 125 -14.89 9.57 20.26
C TYR A 125 -15.49 9.98 18.91
N LEU A 126 -16.52 10.84 18.97
CA LEU A 126 -17.06 11.51 17.79
C LEU A 126 -16.77 13.00 17.91
N ASP A 127 -15.81 13.47 17.11
CA ASP A 127 -15.47 14.88 17.01
C ASP A 127 -16.31 15.53 15.91
N GLN A 128 -17.18 16.48 16.29
CA GLN A 128 -18.00 17.25 15.35
C GLN A 128 -17.16 18.37 14.74
N LEU A 129 -17.27 18.55 13.43
CA LEU A 129 -16.55 19.58 12.69
C LEU A 129 -17.45 20.78 12.42
N ASN A 130 -16.84 21.96 12.25
CA ASN A 130 -17.55 23.20 11.88
C ASN A 130 -17.87 23.21 10.37
N VAL A 131 -18.58 22.19 9.89
CA VAL A 131 -19.01 22.09 8.49
C VAL A 131 -20.52 22.27 8.43
N THR A 132 -20.97 23.22 7.63
CA THR A 132 -22.39 23.44 7.37
C THR A 132 -22.97 22.29 6.55
N ASP A 133 -23.84 21.56 7.17
CA ASP A 133 -24.85 20.62 6.67
C ASP A 133 -24.54 19.76 5.43
N THR A 134 -24.09 18.54 5.69
CA THR A 134 -24.22 17.44 4.73
C THR A 134 -24.48 16.12 5.47
N THR A 135 -25.70 15.98 5.98
CA THR A 135 -26.16 14.75 6.68
C THR A 135 -26.39 13.58 5.72
N ALA A 136 -26.43 13.83 4.40
CA ALA A 136 -26.74 12.79 3.43
C ALA A 136 -25.57 11.80 3.22
N ALA A 137 -25.84 10.50 3.43
CA ALA A 137 -24.97 9.45 2.94
C ALA A 137 -24.82 9.55 1.41
N ILE A 138 -23.61 9.28 0.88
CA ILE A 138 -23.46 9.13 -0.56
C ILE A 138 -24.12 7.81 -0.94
N THR A 139 -25.19 7.88 -1.70
CA THR A 139 -25.99 6.70 -2.07
C THR A 139 -25.09 5.61 -2.66
N SER A 140 -25.19 4.39 -2.12
CA SER A 140 -24.47 3.19 -2.56
C SER A 140 -22.94 3.15 -2.27
N VAL A 141 -22.40 4.10 -1.49
CA VAL A 141 -20.97 4.12 -1.12
C VAL A 141 -20.81 3.73 0.35
N ALA A 142 -20.06 2.66 0.61
CA ALA A 142 -19.74 2.23 1.97
C ALA A 142 -18.43 2.88 2.46
N LYS A 143 -17.47 3.05 1.57
CA LYS A 143 -16.15 3.58 1.92
C LYS A 143 -15.58 4.49 0.82
N ILE A 144 -14.92 5.57 1.23
CA ILE A 144 -14.15 6.43 0.33
C ILE A 144 -12.69 6.36 0.74
N THR A 145 -11.85 5.79 -0.11
CA THR A 145 -10.42 5.71 0.13
C THR A 145 -9.70 6.77 -0.68
N PHE A 146 -8.93 7.62 -0.01
CA PHE A 146 -8.13 8.63 -0.69
C PHE A 146 -6.77 8.07 -1.08
N THR A 147 -6.43 8.21 -2.37
CA THR A 147 -5.13 7.81 -2.91
C THR A 147 -4.32 9.06 -3.22
N SER A 148 -3.03 9.04 -2.84
CA SER A 148 -2.08 10.07 -3.27
C SER A 148 -1.86 9.93 -4.78
N GLY A 149 -2.68 10.59 -5.58
CA GLY A 149 -2.47 10.67 -7.01
C GLY A 149 -1.07 11.20 -7.34
N THR A 150 -0.53 10.86 -8.53
CA THR A 150 0.78 11.38 -9.00
C THR A 150 0.81 12.90 -9.15
N THR A 151 -0.35 13.57 -9.13
CA THR A 151 -0.51 15.03 -9.14
C THR A 151 -0.34 15.67 -7.75
N GLY A 152 -0.12 14.88 -6.69
CA GLY A 152 0.07 15.37 -5.32
C GLY A 152 -1.22 15.67 -4.55
N THR A 153 -2.36 15.80 -5.23
CA THR A 153 -3.66 16.01 -4.58
C THR A 153 -4.39 14.68 -4.47
N PRO A 154 -4.73 14.22 -3.24
CA PRO A 154 -5.45 12.96 -3.06
C PRO A 154 -6.82 12.95 -3.75
N LYS A 155 -7.17 11.82 -4.37
CA LYS A 155 -8.49 11.60 -5.00
C LYS A 155 -9.27 10.56 -4.21
N GLY A 156 -10.54 10.82 -3.93
CA GLY A 156 -11.42 9.90 -3.21
C GLY A 156 -12.01 8.84 -4.15
N VAL A 157 -11.66 7.58 -3.92
CA VAL A 157 -12.17 6.40 -4.61
C VAL A 157 -13.41 5.91 -3.88
N CYS A 158 -14.59 5.94 -4.52
CA CYS A 158 -15.87 5.57 -3.91
C CYS A 158 -16.14 4.06 -4.09
N LEU A 159 -16.26 3.33 -2.98
CA LEU A 159 -16.43 1.88 -2.97
C LEU A 159 -17.79 1.47 -2.39
N SER A 160 -18.49 0.60 -3.09
CA SER A 160 -19.75 0.02 -2.62
C SER A 160 -19.51 -1.12 -1.62
N THR A 161 -20.53 -1.43 -0.81
CA THR A 161 -20.55 -2.64 0.03
C THR A 161 -20.23 -3.89 -0.78
N SER A 162 -20.88 -4.05 -1.94
CA SER A 162 -20.67 -5.23 -2.79
C SER A 162 -19.24 -5.31 -3.35
N ALA A 163 -18.57 -4.18 -3.60
CA ALA A 163 -17.19 -4.19 -4.06
C ALA A 163 -16.24 -4.72 -2.97
N LEU A 164 -16.43 -4.28 -1.72
CA LEU A 164 -15.66 -4.75 -0.57
C LEU A 164 -15.94 -6.23 -0.24
N GLU A 165 -17.20 -6.66 -0.32
CA GLU A 165 -17.56 -8.07 -0.14
C GLU A 165 -16.94 -8.98 -1.19
N ASN A 166 -17.07 -8.63 -2.47
CA ASN A 166 -16.61 -9.48 -3.57
C ASN A 166 -15.09 -9.71 -3.50
N VAL A 167 -14.30 -8.67 -3.26
CA VAL A 167 -12.85 -8.83 -3.12
C VAL A 167 -12.48 -9.65 -1.88
N THR A 168 -13.18 -9.47 -0.75
CA THR A 168 -12.97 -10.25 0.47
C THR A 168 -13.21 -11.74 0.22
N LEU A 169 -14.32 -12.09 -0.41
CA LEU A 169 -14.67 -13.47 -0.73
C LEU A 169 -13.67 -14.10 -1.72
N ALA A 170 -13.30 -13.37 -2.76
CA ALA A 170 -12.35 -13.84 -3.76
C ALA A 170 -10.95 -14.06 -3.19
N LEU A 171 -10.50 -13.22 -2.27
CA LEU A 171 -9.24 -13.39 -1.55
C LEU A 171 -9.31 -14.60 -0.60
N ALA A 172 -10.39 -14.74 0.16
CA ALA A 172 -10.60 -15.89 1.04
C ALA A 172 -10.53 -17.21 0.26
N GLU A 173 -11.21 -17.27 -0.88
CA GLU A 173 -11.16 -18.42 -1.77
C GLU A 173 -9.74 -18.65 -2.34
N ARG A 174 -9.09 -17.63 -2.90
CA ARG A 174 -7.77 -17.74 -3.52
C ARG A 174 -6.68 -18.21 -2.56
N ILE A 175 -6.70 -17.72 -1.32
CA ILE A 175 -5.65 -18.00 -0.34
C ILE A 175 -5.88 -19.35 0.34
N TYR A 176 -7.14 -19.68 0.69
CA TYR A 176 -7.43 -20.79 1.59
C TYR A 176 -8.14 -21.99 0.94
N SER A 177 -8.56 -21.90 -0.33
CA SER A 177 -9.21 -23.02 -1.01
C SER A 177 -8.25 -24.17 -1.27
N GLY A 178 -8.70 -25.39 -0.97
CA GLY A 178 -7.91 -26.61 -1.20
C GLY A 178 -6.81 -26.87 -0.17
N ILE A 179 -6.74 -26.11 0.91
CA ILE A 179 -5.73 -26.23 1.96
C ILE A 179 -6.41 -26.53 3.30
N ASN A 180 -5.82 -27.45 4.09
CA ASN A 180 -6.24 -27.61 5.47
C ASN A 180 -5.81 -26.37 6.29
N THR A 181 -6.77 -25.56 6.70
CA THR A 181 -6.53 -24.29 7.36
C THR A 181 -6.84 -24.32 8.86
N SER A 182 -7.07 -25.50 9.45
CA SER A 182 -7.45 -25.64 10.87
C SER A 182 -6.44 -24.95 11.81
N ASP A 183 -5.16 -25.03 11.48
CA ASP A 183 -4.07 -24.49 12.29
C ASP A 183 -3.60 -23.09 11.85
N LEU A 184 -4.14 -22.58 10.76
CA LEU A 184 -3.79 -21.28 10.17
C LEU A 184 -4.77 -20.21 10.68
N ASN A 185 -4.61 -19.78 11.92
CA ASN A 185 -5.64 -19.02 12.62
C ASN A 185 -5.29 -17.54 12.87
N THR A 186 -4.08 -17.08 12.53
CA THR A 186 -3.63 -15.74 12.93
C THR A 186 -3.09 -14.93 11.75
N HIS A 187 -3.66 -13.75 11.51
CA HIS A 187 -3.10 -12.71 10.67
C HIS A 187 -2.55 -11.58 11.55
N LEU A 188 -1.41 -11.01 11.21
CA LEU A 188 -0.88 -9.81 11.87
C LEU A 188 -0.89 -8.64 10.89
N ASN A 189 -1.56 -7.55 11.26
CA ASN A 189 -1.58 -6.32 10.48
C ASN A 189 -0.25 -5.60 10.60
N LEU A 190 0.43 -5.42 9.48
CA LEU A 190 1.70 -4.72 9.42
C LEU A 190 1.57 -3.33 8.80
N LEU A 191 0.71 -3.20 7.79
CA LEU A 191 0.48 -1.93 7.12
C LEU A 191 -0.62 -1.12 7.83
N PRO A 192 -0.71 0.20 7.59
CA PRO A 192 -1.79 1.01 8.16
C PRO A 192 -3.18 0.54 7.71
N LEU A 193 -4.10 0.37 8.66
CA LEU A 193 -5.50 -0.01 8.38
C LEU A 193 -6.26 1.04 7.56
N SER A 194 -5.79 2.28 7.56
CA SER A 194 -6.31 3.33 6.66
C SER A 194 -5.99 3.08 5.18
N THR A 195 -5.07 2.13 4.87
CA THR A 195 -4.85 1.65 3.51
C THR A 195 -5.83 0.51 3.19
N LEU A 196 -6.43 0.57 2.02
CA LEU A 196 -7.47 -0.38 1.62
C LEU A 196 -6.96 -1.83 1.58
N LEU A 197 -5.69 -2.04 1.21
CA LEU A 197 -5.08 -3.37 1.13
C LEU A 197 -5.10 -4.07 2.49
N GLU A 198 -4.58 -3.42 3.53
CA GLU A 198 -4.53 -4.00 4.88
C GLU A 198 -5.93 -4.12 5.49
N ASN A 199 -6.79 -3.13 5.27
CA ASN A 199 -8.16 -3.17 5.79
C ASN A 199 -8.97 -4.35 5.22
N VAL A 200 -8.90 -4.58 3.90
CA VAL A 200 -9.63 -5.67 3.25
C VAL A 200 -8.96 -7.02 3.50
N ALA A 201 -7.69 -7.15 3.10
CA ALA A 201 -7.02 -8.45 3.12
C ALA A 201 -6.52 -8.86 4.51
N GLY A 202 -6.21 -7.87 5.38
CA GLY A 202 -5.69 -8.11 6.72
C GLY A 202 -6.75 -8.06 7.84
N VAL A 203 -7.94 -7.52 7.58
CA VAL A 203 -9.04 -7.50 8.58
C VAL A 203 -10.26 -8.25 8.09
N TYR A 204 -10.84 -7.86 6.95
CA TYR A 204 -12.11 -8.46 6.50
C TYR A 204 -11.97 -9.94 6.13
N VAL A 205 -10.90 -10.31 5.41
CA VAL A 205 -10.67 -11.70 5.02
C VAL A 205 -10.49 -12.62 6.24
N PRO A 206 -9.59 -12.33 7.20
CA PRO A 206 -9.45 -13.17 8.38
C PRO A 206 -10.73 -13.26 9.23
N LEU A 207 -11.42 -12.14 9.47
CA LEU A 207 -12.66 -12.12 10.27
C LEU A 207 -13.80 -12.86 9.56
N TYR A 208 -13.92 -12.76 8.24
CA TYR A 208 -14.87 -13.54 7.45
C TYR A 208 -14.65 -15.05 7.64
N LEU A 209 -13.39 -15.48 7.72
CA LEU A 209 -12.99 -16.88 7.89
C LEU A 209 -12.97 -17.34 9.36
N GLY A 210 -13.38 -16.51 10.31
CA GLY A 210 -13.36 -16.85 11.73
C GLY A 210 -11.94 -16.94 12.31
N LYS A 211 -10.98 -16.21 11.77
CA LYS A 211 -9.58 -16.21 12.22
C LYS A 211 -9.29 -15.03 13.13
N ARG A 212 -8.18 -15.12 13.88
CA ARG A 212 -7.69 -14.04 14.76
C ARG A 212 -6.91 -13.00 13.95
N VAL A 213 -7.16 -11.73 14.21
CA VAL A 213 -6.37 -10.61 13.71
C VAL A 213 -5.58 -9.98 14.85
N VAL A 214 -4.28 -9.85 14.69
CA VAL A 214 -3.40 -9.10 15.60
C VAL A 214 -3.26 -7.70 15.05
N VAL A 215 -3.70 -6.71 15.82
CA VAL A 215 -3.75 -5.30 15.44
C VAL A 215 -2.91 -4.50 16.43
N LEU A 216 -1.78 -3.99 15.98
CA LEU A 216 -0.81 -3.30 16.82
C LEU A 216 -0.51 -1.90 16.25
N PRO A 217 -0.24 -0.90 17.12
CA PRO A 217 0.25 0.39 16.65
C PRO A 217 1.62 0.27 15.99
N GLY A 218 1.94 1.18 15.07
CA GLY A 218 3.18 1.13 14.30
C GLY A 218 4.44 1.02 15.15
N ALA A 219 4.50 1.71 16.28
CA ALA A 219 5.64 1.66 17.19
C ALA A 219 5.92 0.25 17.75
N ALA A 220 4.88 -0.54 18.04
CA ALA A 220 5.02 -1.93 18.49
C ALA A 220 5.52 -2.87 17.38
N LEU A 221 5.36 -2.46 16.13
CA LEU A 221 5.86 -3.17 14.94
C LEU A 221 7.26 -2.67 14.52
N GLY A 222 7.83 -1.72 15.26
CA GLY A 222 9.10 -1.09 14.90
C GLY A 222 8.98 -0.06 13.76
N LEU A 223 7.76 0.35 13.40
CA LEU A 223 7.51 1.36 12.38
C LEU A 223 7.50 2.74 13.03
N THR A 224 8.35 3.66 12.53
CA THR A 224 8.38 5.05 12.97
C THR A 224 8.18 5.97 11.77
N GLY A 225 7.09 6.76 11.80
CA GLY A 225 6.70 7.57 10.65
C GLY A 225 6.30 6.71 9.44
N SER A 226 6.53 7.25 8.23
CA SER A 226 6.10 6.60 6.97
C SER A 226 7.14 5.67 6.34
N SER A 227 8.40 5.67 6.80
CA SER A 227 9.50 5.02 6.09
C SER A 227 10.61 4.41 6.96
N GLN A 228 10.57 4.57 8.28
CA GLN A 228 11.57 4.00 9.16
C GLN A 228 11.07 2.69 9.76
N LEU A 229 11.90 1.65 9.69
CA LEU A 229 11.59 0.32 10.21
C LEU A 229 12.75 -0.18 11.08
N SER A 230 12.45 -0.48 12.37
CA SER A 230 13.33 -1.28 13.23
C SER A 230 13.07 -2.77 12.95
N LEU A 231 13.87 -3.36 12.08
CA LEU A 231 13.74 -4.78 11.76
C LEU A 231 13.86 -5.69 12.98
N PRO A 232 14.77 -5.47 13.96
CA PRO A 232 14.83 -6.26 15.18
C PRO A 232 13.51 -6.25 15.98
N THR A 233 12.88 -5.07 16.13
CA THR A 233 11.58 -4.95 16.83
C THR A 233 10.49 -5.72 16.08
N LEU A 234 10.44 -5.60 14.74
CA LEU A 234 9.49 -6.35 13.94
C LEU A 234 9.67 -7.86 14.09
N LEU A 235 10.91 -8.36 14.00
CA LEU A 235 11.19 -9.79 14.16
C LEU A 235 10.79 -10.30 15.56
N GLN A 236 11.08 -9.53 16.61
CA GLN A 236 10.65 -9.85 17.97
C GLN A 236 9.12 -9.96 18.07
N THR A 237 8.39 -9.02 17.47
CA THR A 237 6.92 -9.02 17.44
C THR A 237 6.38 -10.23 16.67
N LEU A 238 6.98 -10.58 15.53
CA LEU A 238 6.60 -11.76 14.78
C LEU A 238 6.79 -13.04 15.60
N HIS A 239 7.91 -13.17 16.31
CA HIS A 239 8.14 -14.31 17.19
C HIS A 239 7.21 -14.34 18.42
N GLN A 240 6.81 -13.19 18.94
CA GLN A 240 5.85 -13.10 20.05
C GLN A 240 4.45 -13.55 19.65
N TYR A 241 3.94 -13.07 18.50
CA TYR A 241 2.55 -13.31 18.09
C TYR A 241 2.36 -14.53 17.20
N GLN A 242 3.45 -15.10 16.65
CA GLN A 242 3.43 -16.30 15.80
C GLN A 242 2.35 -16.25 14.70
N PRO A 243 2.32 -15.20 13.84
CA PRO A 243 1.32 -15.11 12.81
C PRO A 243 1.49 -16.19 11.74
N ASN A 244 0.39 -16.55 11.09
CA ASN A 244 0.40 -17.45 9.93
C ASN A 244 0.47 -16.67 8.62
N SER A 245 -0.02 -15.44 8.59
CA SER A 245 -0.03 -14.62 7.39
C SER A 245 0.29 -13.15 7.67
N LEU A 246 0.90 -12.50 6.66
CA LEU A 246 1.29 -11.10 6.66
C LEU A 246 1.04 -10.48 5.27
N ILE A 247 0.94 -9.15 5.24
CA ILE A 247 1.04 -8.35 4.02
C ILE A 247 2.25 -7.44 4.17
N VAL A 248 3.15 -7.45 3.19
CA VAL A 248 4.40 -6.69 3.24
C VAL A 248 4.62 -5.86 1.97
N LEU A 249 5.40 -4.80 2.11
CA LEU A 249 5.99 -4.08 0.98
C LEU A 249 7.33 -4.73 0.59
N PRO A 250 7.83 -4.54 -0.65
CA PRO A 250 9.09 -5.12 -1.08
C PRO A 250 10.28 -4.79 -0.17
N GLN A 251 10.33 -3.59 0.40
CA GLN A 251 11.40 -3.16 1.32
C GLN A 251 11.41 -4.00 2.62
N ILE A 252 10.23 -4.36 3.14
CA ILE A 252 10.12 -5.21 4.34
C ILE A 252 10.56 -6.63 4.00
N LEU A 253 10.15 -7.14 2.83
CA LEU A 253 10.61 -8.45 2.34
C LEU A 253 12.14 -8.51 2.20
N GLN A 254 12.76 -7.45 1.67
CA GLN A 254 14.21 -7.33 1.57
C GLN A 254 14.87 -7.41 2.96
N GLY A 255 14.30 -6.74 3.96
CA GLY A 255 14.73 -6.84 5.35
C GLY A 255 14.65 -8.29 5.88
N PHE A 256 13.55 -8.98 5.62
CA PHE A 256 13.37 -10.38 6.02
C PHE A 256 14.40 -11.33 5.37
N VAL A 257 14.66 -11.14 4.08
CA VAL A 257 15.70 -11.91 3.36
C VAL A 257 17.08 -11.66 3.98
N ALA A 258 17.43 -10.40 4.23
CA ALA A 258 18.71 -10.03 4.83
C ALA A 258 18.89 -10.61 6.24
N ALA A 259 17.84 -10.55 7.09
CA ALA A 259 17.84 -11.12 8.43
C ALA A 259 17.98 -12.65 8.39
N SER A 260 17.21 -13.32 7.53
CA SER A 260 17.26 -14.78 7.38
C SER A 260 18.64 -15.26 6.91
N ALA A 261 19.30 -14.54 6.02
CA ALA A 261 20.66 -14.83 5.57
C ALA A 261 21.71 -14.68 6.70
N GLN A 262 21.40 -13.92 7.75
CA GLN A 262 22.24 -13.76 8.95
C GLN A 262 21.85 -14.74 10.08
N GLY A 263 20.92 -15.65 9.84
CA GLY A 263 20.46 -16.62 10.84
C GLY A 263 19.29 -16.15 11.72
N PHE A 264 18.77 -14.93 11.50
CA PHE A 264 17.59 -14.42 12.17
C PHE A 264 16.34 -14.79 11.37
N GLY A 265 15.89 -16.03 11.49
CA GLY A 265 14.75 -16.56 10.72
C GLY A 265 13.42 -15.96 11.15
N LEU A 266 12.46 -16.02 10.24
CA LEU A 266 11.06 -15.73 10.54
C LEU A 266 10.42 -16.88 11.35
N PRO A 267 9.32 -16.65 12.09
CA PRO A 267 8.61 -17.71 12.79
C PRO A 267 8.16 -18.82 11.84
N ALA A 268 8.31 -20.07 12.26
CA ALA A 268 7.89 -21.25 11.50
C ALA A 268 6.36 -21.32 11.28
N SER A 269 5.59 -20.55 12.06
CA SER A 269 4.15 -20.41 11.90
C SER A 269 3.74 -19.69 10.61
N LEU A 270 4.63 -18.88 10.03
CA LEU A 270 4.36 -18.16 8.78
C LEU A 270 4.20 -19.11 7.62
N TRP A 271 3.07 -19.01 6.97
CA TRP A 271 2.63 -19.85 5.88
C TRP A 271 2.35 -19.07 4.61
N PHE A 272 1.92 -17.81 4.75
CA PHE A 272 1.56 -16.96 3.63
C PHE A 272 1.99 -15.51 3.87
N ILE A 273 2.83 -14.99 2.99
CA ILE A 273 3.22 -13.58 2.99
C ILE A 273 2.84 -12.99 1.63
N ALA A 274 1.85 -12.12 1.60
CA ALA A 274 1.53 -11.36 0.40
C ALA A 274 2.51 -10.20 0.25
N VAL A 275 3.12 -10.04 -0.92
CA VAL A 275 3.92 -8.86 -1.25
C VAL A 275 3.26 -8.08 -2.39
N GLY A 276 3.18 -6.75 -2.24
CA GLY A 276 2.55 -5.90 -3.24
C GLY A 276 2.67 -4.42 -2.91
N GLY A 277 1.85 -3.58 -3.57
CA GLY A 277 1.86 -2.12 -3.38
C GLY A 277 2.94 -1.37 -4.18
N ALA A 278 4.03 -2.07 -4.55
CA ALA A 278 5.09 -1.60 -5.45
C ALA A 278 5.62 -2.80 -6.25
N ARG A 279 6.41 -2.51 -7.30
CA ARG A 279 7.07 -3.55 -8.08
C ARG A 279 8.07 -4.31 -7.22
N THR A 280 7.98 -5.64 -7.23
CA THR A 280 8.93 -6.51 -6.54
C THR A 280 9.93 -7.08 -7.55
N PRO A 281 11.26 -6.93 -7.35
CA PRO A 281 12.25 -7.57 -8.20
C PRO A 281 12.11 -9.10 -8.17
N VAL A 282 12.21 -9.74 -9.32
CA VAL A 282 12.16 -11.21 -9.43
C VAL A 282 13.23 -11.86 -8.54
N VAL A 283 14.44 -11.31 -8.57
CA VAL A 283 15.58 -11.79 -7.74
C VAL A 283 15.25 -11.76 -6.25
N LEU A 284 14.49 -10.76 -5.77
CA LEU A 284 14.10 -10.68 -4.36
C LEU A 284 13.13 -11.83 -3.99
N ILE A 285 12.19 -12.16 -4.86
CA ILE A 285 11.28 -13.30 -4.66
C ILE A 285 12.07 -14.61 -4.63
N GLU A 286 13.01 -14.79 -5.57
CA GLU A 286 13.88 -15.98 -5.62
C GLU A 286 14.74 -16.11 -4.36
N GLN A 287 15.36 -15.02 -3.91
CA GLN A 287 16.13 -14.98 -2.65
C GLN A 287 15.27 -15.31 -1.43
N ALA A 288 14.06 -14.75 -1.35
CA ALA A 288 13.10 -15.04 -0.29
C ALA A 288 12.75 -16.53 -0.25
N ARG A 289 12.44 -17.11 -1.42
CA ARG A 289 12.15 -18.54 -1.54
C ARG A 289 13.34 -19.44 -1.20
N ALA A 290 14.56 -19.04 -1.58
CA ALA A 290 15.80 -19.78 -1.24
C ALA A 290 16.00 -19.89 0.28
N VAL A 291 15.61 -18.87 1.05
CA VAL A 291 15.62 -18.90 2.53
C VAL A 291 14.27 -19.34 3.14
N LYS A 292 13.42 -19.99 2.34
CA LYS A 292 12.12 -20.59 2.73
C LYS A 292 11.08 -19.59 3.26
N ILE A 293 11.11 -18.35 2.83
CA ILE A 293 10.05 -17.36 3.09
C ILE A 293 8.89 -17.65 2.13
N PRO A 294 7.66 -17.92 2.64
CA PRO A 294 6.49 -18.27 1.81
C PRO A 294 5.83 -17.02 1.23
N VAL A 295 6.51 -16.33 0.30
CA VAL A 295 6.07 -15.06 -0.28
C VAL A 295 5.32 -15.26 -1.60
N TYR A 296 4.25 -14.49 -1.80
CA TYR A 296 3.37 -14.51 -2.98
C TYR A 296 3.07 -13.09 -3.43
N GLU A 297 3.39 -12.79 -4.69
CA GLU A 297 3.19 -11.44 -5.24
C GLU A 297 1.75 -11.25 -5.68
N GLY A 298 1.18 -10.06 -5.38
CA GLY A 298 -0.14 -9.65 -5.81
C GLY A 298 -0.16 -8.26 -6.43
N TYR A 299 -1.21 -8.01 -7.21
CA TYR A 299 -1.46 -6.72 -7.86
C TYR A 299 -2.87 -6.24 -7.58
N GLY A 300 -2.99 -4.93 -7.42
CA GLY A 300 -4.27 -4.29 -7.25
C GLY A 300 -4.19 -2.78 -7.24
N LEU A 301 -5.36 -2.17 -7.22
CA LEU A 301 -5.55 -0.73 -7.18
C LEU A 301 -6.84 -0.41 -6.41
N SER A 302 -6.89 0.77 -5.81
CA SER A 302 -8.03 1.20 -5.01
C SER A 302 -9.33 1.21 -5.81
N GLU A 303 -9.25 1.53 -7.10
CA GLU A 303 -10.34 1.56 -8.05
C GLU A 303 -10.99 0.18 -8.31
N CYS A 304 -10.30 -0.91 -7.95
CA CYS A 304 -10.81 -2.29 -7.99
C CYS A 304 -11.03 -2.87 -6.58
N ALA A 305 -11.27 -2.02 -5.60
CA ALA A 305 -11.47 -2.39 -4.20
C ALA A 305 -10.30 -3.14 -3.55
N SER A 306 -9.09 -2.97 -3.98
CA SER A 306 -7.80 -3.45 -3.49
C SER A 306 -7.09 -4.44 -4.43
N VAL A 307 -7.41 -5.74 -4.41
CA VAL A 307 -6.63 -6.78 -5.10
C VAL A 307 -7.35 -7.26 -6.35
N VAL A 308 -6.63 -7.36 -7.45
CA VAL A 308 -7.10 -7.79 -8.78
C VAL A 308 -6.57 -9.18 -9.12
N SER A 309 -5.29 -9.44 -8.82
CA SER A 309 -4.64 -10.73 -9.04
C SER A 309 -3.69 -11.07 -7.91
N LEU A 310 -3.47 -12.38 -7.70
CA LEU A 310 -2.65 -12.86 -6.59
C LEU A 310 -2.07 -14.24 -6.92
N ASN A 311 -0.75 -14.39 -6.70
CA ASN A 311 -0.13 -15.70 -6.57
C ASN A 311 -0.56 -16.35 -5.25
N SER A 312 -0.63 -17.67 -5.22
CA SER A 312 -1.05 -18.42 -4.04
C SER A 312 -0.36 -19.78 -4.02
N PRO A 313 -0.37 -20.52 -2.90
CA PRO A 313 0.27 -21.85 -2.83
C PRO A 313 -0.21 -22.85 -3.90
N VAL A 314 -1.41 -22.68 -4.42
CA VAL A 314 -2.01 -23.57 -5.45
C VAL A 314 -1.86 -23.04 -6.88
N ALA A 315 -1.46 -21.78 -7.06
CA ALA A 315 -1.27 -21.16 -8.37
C ALA A 315 -0.21 -20.04 -8.25
N ASP A 316 1.04 -20.40 -8.49
CA ASP A 316 2.21 -19.52 -8.28
C ASP A 316 3.13 -19.51 -9.50
N LYS A 317 3.58 -18.32 -9.88
CA LYS A 317 4.57 -18.15 -10.94
C LYS A 317 5.43 -16.92 -10.65
N ILE A 318 6.68 -17.15 -10.32
CA ILE A 318 7.64 -16.08 -10.00
C ILE A 318 7.74 -15.10 -11.18
N GLY A 319 7.76 -13.80 -10.87
CA GLY A 319 7.78 -12.71 -11.85
C GLY A 319 6.40 -12.29 -12.35
N SER A 320 5.35 -13.09 -12.09
CA SER A 320 3.96 -12.69 -12.29
C SER A 320 3.36 -12.13 -11.01
N VAL A 321 2.29 -11.36 -11.14
CA VAL A 321 1.44 -10.91 -10.03
C VAL A 321 0.25 -11.86 -9.80
N GLY A 322 0.37 -13.10 -10.24
CA GLY A 322 -0.64 -14.14 -10.10
C GLY A 322 -1.74 -14.11 -11.17
N LYS A 323 -2.76 -14.93 -10.95
CA LYS A 323 -3.95 -14.99 -11.82
C LYS A 323 -5.04 -14.05 -11.30
N ALA A 324 -5.89 -13.57 -12.20
CA ALA A 324 -7.08 -12.80 -11.84
C ALA A 324 -7.89 -13.49 -10.74
N LEU A 325 -8.40 -12.69 -9.79
CA LEU A 325 -9.37 -13.16 -8.80
C LEU A 325 -10.76 -13.27 -9.41
N ASN A 326 -11.62 -14.13 -8.86
CA ASN A 326 -12.92 -14.50 -9.46
C ASN A 326 -13.93 -13.34 -9.56
N HIS A 327 -13.68 -12.21 -8.94
CA HIS A 327 -14.58 -11.04 -8.94
C HIS A 327 -14.27 -10.04 -10.06
N VAL A 328 -13.22 -10.26 -10.85
CA VAL A 328 -12.79 -9.38 -11.95
C VAL A 328 -12.44 -10.16 -13.21
N ASP A 329 -12.66 -9.50 -14.35
CA ASP A 329 -12.09 -9.88 -15.64
C ASP A 329 -10.89 -8.98 -15.94
N ILE A 330 -9.82 -9.55 -16.51
CA ILE A 330 -8.65 -8.81 -16.99
C ILE A 330 -8.49 -9.03 -18.49
N LYS A 331 -8.20 -7.98 -19.22
CA LYS A 331 -7.70 -8.06 -20.61
C LYS A 331 -6.53 -7.14 -20.84
N ILE A 332 -5.78 -7.45 -21.89
CA ILE A 332 -4.72 -6.56 -22.39
C ILE A 332 -5.24 -5.87 -23.67
N ASP A 333 -5.17 -4.56 -23.69
CA ASP A 333 -5.59 -3.74 -24.81
C ASP A 333 -4.46 -2.74 -25.14
N ASN A 334 -3.82 -2.92 -26.29
CA ASN A 334 -2.63 -2.14 -26.71
C ASN A 334 -1.51 -2.14 -25.63
N GLY A 335 -1.28 -3.29 -24.98
CA GLY A 335 -0.29 -3.45 -23.91
C GLY A 335 -0.74 -2.91 -22.54
N VAL A 336 -1.91 -2.28 -22.45
CA VAL A 336 -2.47 -1.75 -21.19
C VAL A 336 -3.37 -2.79 -20.55
N ILE A 337 -3.20 -2.97 -19.25
CA ILE A 337 -4.06 -3.84 -18.43
C ILE A 337 -5.38 -3.11 -18.19
N LYS A 338 -6.48 -3.75 -18.60
CA LYS A 338 -7.84 -3.28 -18.33
C LYS A 338 -8.58 -4.27 -17.44
N VAL A 339 -9.37 -3.75 -16.51
CA VAL A 339 -10.12 -4.53 -15.52
C VAL A 339 -11.60 -4.21 -15.63
N ARG A 340 -12.46 -5.23 -15.47
CA ARG A 340 -13.91 -5.10 -15.44
C ARG A 340 -14.50 -5.96 -14.32
N GLY A 341 -15.72 -5.65 -13.89
CA GLY A 341 -16.49 -6.39 -12.87
C GLY A 341 -16.49 -5.67 -11.54
N ASN A 342 -15.56 -6.00 -10.64
CA ASN A 342 -15.52 -5.37 -9.31
C ASN A 342 -14.70 -4.09 -9.32
N VAL A 343 -15.27 -3.03 -9.87
CA VAL A 343 -14.67 -1.70 -9.94
C VAL A 343 -15.41 -0.72 -9.02
N PHE A 344 -14.78 0.41 -8.75
CA PHE A 344 -15.32 1.49 -7.93
C PHE A 344 -16.56 2.17 -8.56
N ASN A 345 -17.28 2.95 -7.77
CA ASN A 345 -18.43 3.74 -8.26
C ASN A 345 -18.01 5.04 -8.95
N GLY A 346 -16.72 5.29 -9.10
CA GLY A 346 -16.14 6.53 -9.62
C GLY A 346 -15.36 7.29 -8.55
N TYR A 347 -14.71 8.38 -8.96
CA TYR A 347 -14.07 9.29 -8.02
C TYR A 347 -15.09 10.23 -7.40
N LEU A 348 -14.86 10.58 -6.15
CA LEU A 348 -15.71 11.53 -5.43
C LEU A 348 -15.87 12.85 -6.20
N GLY A 349 -17.11 13.24 -6.46
CA GLY A 349 -17.43 14.44 -7.25
C GLY A 349 -17.33 14.30 -8.76
N GLN A 350 -17.08 13.09 -9.28
CA GLN A 350 -17.04 12.79 -10.71
C GLN A 350 -18.20 11.88 -11.14
N ALA A 351 -18.38 11.70 -12.45
CA ALA A 351 -19.39 10.79 -12.99
C ALA A 351 -19.15 9.35 -12.51
N ALA A 352 -20.25 8.65 -12.25
CA ALA A 352 -20.20 7.26 -11.82
C ALA A 352 -19.63 6.36 -12.94
N GLN A 353 -18.81 5.37 -12.55
CA GLN A 353 -18.35 4.31 -13.42
C GLN A 353 -19.27 3.11 -13.33
N THR A 354 -19.56 2.48 -14.44
CA THR A 354 -20.40 1.27 -14.48
C THR A 354 -19.54 0.01 -14.37
N ARG A 355 -20.11 -1.07 -13.83
CA ARG A 355 -19.39 -2.36 -13.68
C ARG A 355 -19.08 -3.05 -15.02
N ASP A 356 -19.84 -2.73 -16.06
CA ASP A 356 -19.69 -3.33 -17.38
C ASP A 356 -18.62 -2.65 -18.22
N GLU A 357 -18.17 -1.47 -17.80
CA GLU A 357 -17.10 -0.73 -18.46
C GLU A 357 -15.73 -1.25 -18.07
N TRP A 358 -14.82 -1.28 -19.06
CA TRP A 358 -13.43 -1.60 -18.82
C TRP A 358 -12.70 -0.40 -18.21
N LEU A 359 -12.23 -0.58 -16.99
CA LEU A 359 -11.35 0.39 -16.34
C LEU A 359 -9.94 0.28 -16.93
N ASP A 360 -9.43 1.39 -17.43
CA ASP A 360 -8.02 1.52 -17.79
C ASP A 360 -7.18 1.74 -16.52
N THR A 361 -6.29 0.81 -16.22
CA THR A 361 -5.47 0.89 -15.01
C THR A 361 -4.28 1.83 -15.17
N GLY A 362 -3.90 2.16 -16.39
CA GLY A 362 -2.65 2.84 -16.74
C GLY A 362 -1.40 1.98 -16.51
N ASP A 363 -1.55 0.71 -16.13
CA ASP A 363 -0.45 -0.25 -16.00
C ASP A 363 -0.27 -1.03 -17.28
N LEU A 364 0.97 -1.24 -17.69
CA LEU A 364 1.34 -2.03 -18.85
C LEU A 364 1.63 -3.47 -18.44
N GLY A 365 1.28 -4.42 -19.30
CA GLY A 365 1.53 -5.83 -19.00
C GLY A 365 1.02 -6.78 -20.07
N TYR A 366 1.11 -8.07 -19.73
CA TYR A 366 0.58 -9.16 -20.57
C TYR A 366 0.04 -10.30 -19.71
N ILE A 367 -0.71 -11.18 -20.32
CA ILE A 367 -1.19 -12.43 -19.71
C ILE A 367 -0.58 -13.58 -20.51
N ASP A 368 0.02 -14.54 -19.81
CA ASP A 368 0.61 -15.71 -20.48
C ASP A 368 -0.44 -16.78 -20.82
N GLY A 369 0.00 -17.85 -21.50
CA GLY A 369 -0.86 -18.95 -21.91
C GLY A 369 -1.49 -19.74 -20.76
N GLU A 370 -1.00 -19.59 -19.52
CA GLU A 370 -1.52 -20.20 -18.30
C GLU A 370 -2.46 -19.25 -17.52
N GLY A 371 -2.62 -18.01 -17.97
CA GLY A 371 -3.47 -16.99 -17.34
C GLY A 371 -2.80 -16.20 -16.22
N PHE A 372 -1.47 -16.25 -16.08
CA PHE A 372 -0.73 -15.40 -15.14
C PHE A 372 -0.52 -14.01 -15.73
N VAL A 373 -0.70 -12.98 -14.88
CA VAL A 373 -0.57 -11.57 -15.25
C VAL A 373 0.86 -11.10 -14.93
N PHE A 374 1.48 -10.40 -15.87
CA PHE A 374 2.80 -9.81 -15.73
C PHE A 374 2.72 -8.30 -15.90
N ILE A 375 3.22 -7.52 -14.94
CA ILE A 375 3.29 -6.07 -15.00
C ILE A 375 4.65 -5.68 -15.59
N THR A 376 4.66 -4.89 -16.67
CA THR A 376 5.89 -4.43 -17.32
C THR A 376 6.24 -2.98 -17.01
N GLY A 377 5.27 -2.16 -16.59
CA GLY A 377 5.51 -0.76 -16.21
C GLY A 377 4.23 0.05 -16.07
N ARG A 378 4.38 1.37 -15.96
CA ARG A 378 3.29 2.34 -15.99
C ARG A 378 3.31 3.18 -17.24
N GLN A 379 2.19 3.27 -17.96
CA GLN A 379 2.08 3.98 -19.23
C GLN A 379 2.59 5.43 -19.16
N LYS A 380 2.20 6.17 -18.13
CA LYS A 380 2.58 7.58 -17.93
C LYS A 380 4.02 7.81 -17.49
N ASN A 381 4.71 6.78 -16.99
CA ASN A 381 6.08 6.88 -16.53
C ASN A 381 7.07 6.28 -17.54
N LEU A 382 6.55 5.67 -18.62
CA LEU A 382 7.36 5.06 -19.65
C LEU A 382 8.32 6.10 -20.24
N LEU A 383 9.61 5.78 -20.23
CA LEU A 383 10.63 6.57 -20.90
C LEU A 383 10.72 6.08 -22.35
N ILE A 384 10.71 7.01 -23.30
CA ILE A 384 10.94 6.69 -24.72
C ILE A 384 12.32 7.23 -25.07
N SER A 385 13.30 6.34 -25.27
CA SER A 385 14.65 6.76 -25.64
C SER A 385 14.66 7.48 -27.00
N SER A 386 15.71 8.24 -27.30
CA SER A 386 15.89 8.88 -28.63
C SER A 386 15.91 7.88 -29.79
N PHE A 387 16.11 6.59 -29.52
CA PHE A 387 16.02 5.49 -30.47
C PHE A 387 14.65 4.82 -30.54
N GLY A 388 13.62 5.41 -29.90
CA GLY A 388 12.24 4.90 -29.90
C GLY A 388 12.02 3.64 -29.04
N ARG A 389 12.92 3.34 -28.10
CA ARG A 389 12.75 2.20 -27.18
C ARG A 389 11.93 2.60 -25.96
N ASN A 390 10.90 1.83 -25.66
CA ASN A 390 10.08 1.97 -24.47
C ASN A 390 10.78 1.31 -23.27
N ILE A 391 11.02 2.09 -22.22
CA ILE A 391 11.76 1.67 -21.02
C ILE A 391 10.90 1.96 -19.79
N SER A 392 10.60 0.94 -18.98
CA SER A 392 9.96 1.15 -17.68
C SER A 392 11.02 1.53 -16.65
N PRO A 393 11.03 2.77 -16.15
CA PRO A 393 11.99 3.16 -15.12
C PRO A 393 11.82 2.37 -13.83
N GLU A 394 10.58 2.01 -13.46
CA GLU A 394 10.31 1.25 -12.24
C GLU A 394 10.96 -0.13 -12.24
N TRP A 395 11.15 -0.73 -13.40
CA TRP A 395 11.89 -1.98 -13.52
C TRP A 395 13.35 -1.81 -13.10
N ILE A 396 14.05 -0.83 -13.68
CA ILE A 396 15.45 -0.57 -13.40
C ILE A 396 15.62 -0.10 -11.94
N GLU A 397 14.72 0.76 -11.47
CA GLU A 397 14.70 1.24 -10.09
C GLU A 397 14.54 0.10 -9.08
N ALA A 398 13.66 -0.86 -9.37
CA ALA A 398 13.48 -2.02 -8.52
C ALA A 398 14.76 -2.87 -8.43
N GLU A 399 15.44 -3.12 -9.54
CA GLU A 399 16.72 -3.86 -9.54
C GLU A 399 17.83 -3.10 -8.78
N LEU A 400 17.94 -1.78 -9.00
CA LEU A 400 18.93 -0.94 -8.32
C LEU A 400 18.65 -0.82 -6.81
N SER A 401 17.40 -0.88 -6.39
CA SER A 401 17.03 -0.81 -4.97
C SER A 401 17.49 -2.01 -4.14
N LEU A 402 17.91 -3.11 -4.78
CA LEU A 402 18.50 -4.27 -4.11
C LEU A 402 19.96 -4.03 -3.72
N CYS A 403 20.61 -3.00 -4.24
CA CYS A 403 22.00 -2.69 -3.96
C CYS A 403 22.15 -2.06 -2.58
N ARG A 404 23.11 -2.54 -1.79
CA ARG A 404 23.36 -2.06 -0.41
C ARG A 404 23.84 -0.61 -0.35
N SER A 405 24.42 -0.11 -1.44
CA SER A 405 24.90 1.26 -1.54
C SER A 405 23.78 2.28 -1.83
N ILE A 406 22.57 1.83 -2.19
CA ILE A 406 21.49 2.67 -2.71
C ILE A 406 20.28 2.62 -1.75
N ALA A 407 19.91 3.78 -1.17
CA ALA A 407 18.70 3.92 -0.38
C ALA A 407 17.48 4.22 -1.24
N GLN A 408 17.64 5.15 -2.21
CA GLN A 408 16.56 5.55 -3.11
C GLN A 408 17.12 5.82 -4.50
N VAL A 409 16.33 5.57 -5.52
CA VAL A 409 16.76 5.76 -6.92
C VAL A 409 15.59 6.21 -7.79
N MET A 410 15.86 7.14 -8.69
CA MET A 410 14.97 7.54 -9.78
C MET A 410 15.70 7.44 -11.10
N VAL A 411 15.20 6.60 -12.01
CA VAL A 411 15.73 6.46 -13.37
C VAL A 411 15.13 7.52 -14.29
N ILE A 412 15.98 8.13 -15.09
CA ILE A 412 15.68 9.17 -16.07
C ILE A 412 16.23 8.78 -17.43
N GLY A 413 15.76 9.41 -18.52
CA GLY A 413 16.24 9.11 -19.87
C GLY A 413 15.19 9.30 -20.96
N ASP A 414 14.07 9.97 -20.66
CA ASP A 414 13.05 10.26 -21.67
C ASP A 414 13.63 11.17 -22.78
N SER A 415 13.44 10.75 -24.03
CA SER A 415 13.98 11.40 -25.23
C SER A 415 15.52 11.46 -25.26
N GLN A 416 16.22 10.67 -24.42
CA GLN A 416 17.68 10.67 -24.30
C GLN A 416 18.32 9.41 -24.93
N PRO A 417 19.62 9.44 -25.29
CA PRO A 417 20.28 8.30 -25.93
C PRO A 417 20.52 7.11 -24.99
N PHE A 418 20.50 7.33 -23.67
CA PHE A 418 20.71 6.31 -22.65
C PHE A 418 19.99 6.67 -21.36
N CYS A 419 19.81 5.67 -20.47
CA CYS A 419 19.28 5.89 -19.14
C CYS A 419 20.36 6.41 -18.18
N SER A 420 19.95 7.29 -17.27
CA SER A 420 20.74 7.75 -16.13
C SER A 420 19.92 7.62 -14.86
N ALA A 421 20.54 7.79 -13.70
CA ALA A 421 19.85 7.67 -12.41
C ALA A 421 20.17 8.83 -11.47
N ILE A 422 19.21 9.23 -10.64
CA ILE A 422 19.41 10.09 -9.47
C ILE A 422 19.34 9.16 -8.25
N ILE A 423 20.40 9.12 -7.45
CA ILE A 423 20.62 8.13 -6.41
C ILE A 423 20.83 8.80 -5.07
N VAL A 424 20.08 8.37 -4.07
CA VAL A 424 20.33 8.66 -2.66
C VAL A 424 21.17 7.51 -2.10
N PRO A 425 22.39 7.76 -1.60
CA PRO A 425 23.21 6.74 -0.97
C PRO A 425 22.56 6.16 0.31
N ALA A 426 22.85 4.91 0.64
CA ALA A 426 22.33 4.24 1.83
C ALA A 426 22.90 4.82 3.14
N SER A 427 24.11 5.39 3.10
CA SER A 427 24.70 6.19 4.18
C SER A 427 25.66 7.22 3.61
N VAL A 428 26.04 8.18 4.45
CA VAL A 428 27.03 9.24 4.09
C VAL A 428 28.45 8.69 3.84
N GLU A 429 28.72 7.47 4.27
CA GLU A 429 30.01 6.82 4.08
C GLU A 429 30.15 6.15 2.70
N ILE A 430 29.03 5.98 1.98
CA ILE A 430 29.02 5.37 0.66
C ILE A 430 29.64 6.33 -0.35
N ILE A 431 30.72 5.89 -0.97
CA ILE A 431 31.38 6.66 -2.03
C ILE A 431 30.79 6.34 -3.41
N ALA A 432 30.92 7.28 -4.33
CA ALA A 432 30.37 7.13 -5.69
C ALA A 432 30.87 5.87 -6.43
N GLU A 433 32.10 5.45 -6.19
CA GLU A 433 32.66 4.23 -6.82
C GLU A 433 31.91 2.95 -6.37
N GLN A 434 31.46 2.87 -5.12
CA GLN A 434 30.66 1.73 -4.66
C GLN A 434 29.31 1.68 -5.37
N ILE A 435 28.68 2.85 -5.56
CA ILE A 435 27.44 2.97 -6.33
C ILE A 435 27.67 2.57 -7.79
N ALA A 436 28.76 3.05 -8.41
CA ALA A 436 29.11 2.70 -9.79
C ALA A 436 29.34 1.18 -9.96
N GLN A 437 30.00 0.53 -9.00
CA GLN A 437 30.20 -0.93 -9.02
C GLN A 437 28.88 -1.69 -8.95
N ASP A 438 27.97 -1.26 -8.07
CA ASP A 438 26.64 -1.86 -7.98
C ASP A 438 25.83 -1.67 -9.27
N ILE A 439 25.87 -0.47 -9.89
CA ILE A 439 25.21 -0.23 -11.18
C ILE A 439 25.82 -1.08 -12.30
N ARG A 440 27.16 -1.19 -12.38
CA ARG A 440 27.82 -2.06 -13.37
C ARG A 440 27.34 -3.51 -13.25
N ARG A 441 27.19 -4.01 -12.02
CA ARG A 441 26.68 -5.36 -11.75
C ARG A 441 25.25 -5.53 -12.24
N ILE A 442 24.36 -4.60 -11.95
CA ILE A 442 22.96 -4.63 -12.42
C ILE A 442 22.90 -4.51 -13.94
N ASN A 443 23.68 -3.62 -14.55
CA ASN A 443 23.74 -3.44 -16.00
C ASN A 443 24.13 -4.72 -16.78
N GLN A 444 24.82 -5.69 -16.16
CA GLN A 444 25.14 -6.95 -16.81
C GLN A 444 23.89 -7.78 -17.13
N HIS A 445 22.82 -7.59 -16.38
CA HIS A 445 21.54 -8.30 -16.54
C HIS A 445 20.50 -7.48 -17.30
N LEU A 446 20.79 -6.20 -17.59
CA LEU A 446 19.91 -5.33 -18.34
C LEU A 446 20.25 -5.34 -19.83
N PRO A 447 19.23 -5.29 -20.72
CA PRO A 447 19.48 -5.06 -22.14
C PRO A 447 20.15 -3.68 -22.33
N ASP A 448 20.89 -3.55 -23.42
CA ASP A 448 21.71 -2.38 -23.71
C ASP A 448 20.97 -1.03 -23.61
N TYR A 449 19.74 -0.99 -24.14
CA TYR A 449 18.91 0.21 -24.14
C TYR A 449 18.37 0.62 -22.74
N ALA A 450 18.42 -0.28 -21.75
CA ALA A 450 17.95 -0.05 -20.39
C ALA A 450 19.07 0.17 -19.38
N ARG A 451 20.34 0.10 -19.83
CA ARG A 451 21.51 0.28 -18.95
C ARG A 451 21.63 1.72 -18.49
N VAL A 452 21.90 1.86 -17.20
CA VAL A 452 22.22 3.17 -16.60
C VAL A 452 23.69 3.48 -16.90
N GLN A 453 23.95 4.56 -17.63
CA GLN A 453 25.32 4.93 -18.02
C GLN A 453 25.94 6.00 -17.14
N LYS A 454 25.14 6.89 -16.57
CA LYS A 454 25.58 7.97 -15.67
C LYS A 454 24.63 8.08 -14.48
N PHE A 455 25.10 8.66 -13.40
CA PHE A 455 24.23 8.92 -12.25
C PHE A 455 24.59 10.23 -11.53
N ILE A 456 23.61 10.76 -10.82
CA ILE A 456 23.70 11.90 -9.94
C ILE A 456 23.58 11.39 -8.51
N VAL A 457 24.51 11.75 -7.63
CA VAL A 457 24.34 11.53 -6.18
C VAL A 457 23.48 12.69 -5.66
N ALA A 458 22.34 12.36 -5.08
CA ALA A 458 21.44 13.33 -4.48
C ALA A 458 22.06 13.94 -3.21
N ALA A 459 21.89 15.25 -3.04
CA ALA A 459 22.41 15.96 -1.86
C ALA A 459 21.64 15.56 -0.58
N ASP A 460 20.34 15.34 -0.70
CA ASP A 460 19.44 14.98 0.41
C ASP A 460 18.58 13.79 0.05
N PRO A 461 18.13 12.99 1.03
CA PRO A 461 17.13 11.95 0.82
C PRO A 461 15.83 12.53 0.26
N PHE A 462 15.14 11.75 -0.58
CA PHE A 462 13.79 12.08 -1.00
C PHE A 462 12.83 11.82 0.17
N THR A 463 12.04 12.81 0.54
CA THR A 463 11.11 12.74 1.66
C THR A 463 9.78 13.42 1.33
N PRO A 464 8.70 13.14 2.06
CA PRO A 464 7.47 13.93 1.98
C PRO A 464 7.69 15.39 2.39
N ALA A 465 8.57 15.65 3.36
CA ALA A 465 8.84 16.99 3.86
C ALA A 465 9.46 17.93 2.81
N ASN A 466 10.38 17.42 1.96
CA ASN A 466 10.93 18.17 0.83
C ASN A 466 10.11 17.99 -0.46
N GLN A 467 8.94 17.37 -0.39
CA GLN A 467 8.00 17.13 -1.49
C GLN A 467 8.56 16.30 -2.65
N LEU A 468 9.62 15.54 -2.47
CA LEU A 468 10.19 14.65 -3.49
C LEU A 468 9.59 13.23 -3.43
N LEU A 469 8.97 12.86 -2.29
CA LEU A 469 8.09 11.69 -2.19
C LEU A 469 6.65 12.11 -1.96
N THR A 470 5.76 11.22 -2.29
CA THR A 470 4.40 11.23 -1.74
C THR A 470 4.46 10.66 -0.32
N ASP A 471 3.45 10.92 0.51
CA ASP A 471 3.44 10.47 1.90
C ASP A 471 3.42 8.95 2.07
N ASN A 472 3.00 8.22 1.05
CA ASN A 472 3.12 6.76 0.96
C ASN A 472 4.42 6.29 0.26
N GLY A 473 5.44 7.14 0.22
CA GLY A 473 6.79 6.78 -0.20
C GLY A 473 7.01 6.67 -1.72
N ARG A 474 6.07 7.11 -2.56
CA ARG A 474 6.26 7.09 -4.03
C ARG A 474 7.00 8.32 -4.52
N LEU A 475 7.90 8.15 -5.50
CA LEU A 475 8.63 9.25 -6.13
C LEU A 475 7.69 10.27 -6.80
N ARG A 476 7.88 11.54 -6.48
CA ARG A 476 7.28 12.66 -7.21
C ARG A 476 8.20 13.05 -8.37
N ARG A 477 8.18 12.23 -9.44
CA ARG A 477 9.11 12.33 -10.55
C ARG A 477 9.26 13.75 -11.11
N ALA A 478 8.16 14.46 -11.33
CA ALA A 478 8.20 15.83 -11.85
C ALA A 478 8.92 16.80 -10.90
N ALA A 479 8.73 16.65 -9.57
CA ALA A 479 9.42 17.49 -8.59
C ALA A 479 10.92 17.19 -8.56
N ILE A 480 11.31 15.89 -8.58
CA ILE A 480 12.71 15.47 -8.61
C ILE A 480 13.38 15.95 -9.90
N LEU A 481 12.75 15.79 -11.07
CA LEU A 481 13.27 16.30 -12.34
C LEU A 481 13.49 17.82 -12.27
N GLY A 482 12.55 18.57 -11.71
CA GLY A 482 12.68 20.02 -11.55
C GLY A 482 13.85 20.41 -10.64
N GLN A 483 14.05 19.72 -9.53
CA GLN A 483 15.14 19.99 -8.58
C GLN A 483 16.53 19.71 -9.19
N TYR A 484 16.65 18.66 -10.01
CA TYR A 484 17.92 18.23 -10.60
C TYR A 484 18.10 18.66 -12.07
N LEU A 485 17.28 19.60 -12.58
CA LEU A 485 17.23 19.98 -13.99
C LEU A 485 18.61 20.31 -14.57
N ASN A 486 19.41 21.10 -13.86
CA ASN A 486 20.74 21.51 -14.32
C ASN A 486 21.74 20.34 -14.36
N ALA A 487 21.71 19.47 -13.36
CA ALA A 487 22.57 18.29 -13.31
C ALA A 487 22.16 17.27 -14.40
N ILE A 488 20.86 17.13 -14.65
CA ILE A 488 20.34 16.29 -15.73
C ILE A 488 20.78 16.82 -17.09
N ALA A 489 20.68 18.14 -17.32
CA ALA A 489 21.16 18.77 -18.56
C ALA A 489 22.65 18.53 -18.75
N ALA A 490 23.45 18.61 -17.71
CA ALA A 490 24.90 18.33 -17.77
C ALA A 490 25.24 16.89 -18.15
N ILE A 491 24.42 15.91 -17.73
CA ILE A 491 24.60 14.49 -18.09
C ILE A 491 24.55 14.29 -19.62
N TYR A 492 23.62 14.94 -20.29
CA TYR A 492 23.31 14.70 -21.69
C TYR A 492 23.92 15.76 -22.65
N SER A 493 24.58 16.81 -22.10
CA SER A 493 25.35 17.73 -22.91
C SER A 493 26.71 17.14 -23.29
N ASP A 494 27.09 17.16 -24.54
CA ASP A 494 28.39 16.67 -25.06
C ASP A 494 29.61 17.51 -24.60
N THR A 495 29.46 18.40 -23.64
CA THR A 495 30.51 19.31 -23.18
C THR A 495 31.30 18.71 -22.02
N THR A 496 32.47 18.19 -22.33
CA THR A 496 33.66 18.07 -21.44
C THR A 496 34.09 19.46 -20.93
N THR A 497 33.30 20.11 -20.10
CA THR A 497 33.71 21.34 -19.39
C THR A 497 33.53 21.15 -17.91
N GLN A 498 34.64 21.13 -17.19
CA GLN A 498 34.65 21.21 -15.71
C GLN A 498 33.87 22.47 -15.27
N PRO A 499 32.99 22.39 -14.25
CA PRO A 499 32.27 23.56 -13.77
C PRO A 499 33.24 24.54 -13.14
N SER A 500 33.24 25.79 -13.63
CA SER A 500 33.82 26.94 -12.95
C SER A 500 33.10 27.16 -11.63
N SER A 501 33.89 27.25 -10.57
CA SER A 501 33.51 27.51 -9.19
C SER A 501 32.63 28.77 -9.04
N SER A 502 31.36 28.64 -8.63
CA SER A 502 30.64 29.56 -7.73
C SER A 502 29.10 29.36 -7.74
N GLN A 503 28.62 28.15 -7.62
CA GLN A 503 27.31 27.78 -7.05
C GLN A 503 27.32 26.25 -7.00
N GLN A 504 27.23 25.64 -5.82
CA GLN A 504 27.15 24.17 -5.72
C GLN A 504 25.82 23.73 -6.39
N PRO A 505 25.89 23.04 -7.54
CA PRO A 505 24.68 22.44 -8.12
C PRO A 505 24.23 21.32 -7.18
N SER A 506 22.95 21.20 -6.96
CA SER A 506 22.37 20.04 -6.25
C SER A 506 22.68 18.77 -7.05
N GLY A 507 23.72 18.04 -6.66
CA GLY A 507 24.13 16.75 -7.21
C GLY A 507 25.43 16.78 -8.04
N VAL A 508 26.31 15.84 -7.75
CA VAL A 508 27.53 15.59 -8.53
C VAL A 508 27.25 14.47 -9.54
N VAL A 509 27.66 14.67 -10.80
CA VAL A 509 27.47 13.71 -11.90
C VAL A 509 28.67 12.75 -11.95
N TYR A 510 28.40 11.47 -12.11
CA TYR A 510 29.40 10.42 -12.24
C TYR A 510 29.14 9.57 -13.48
N ASP A 511 30.21 9.20 -14.19
CA ASP A 511 30.20 8.21 -15.26
C ASP A 511 30.37 6.79 -14.70
N ILE A 512 29.74 5.81 -15.33
CA ILE A 512 29.81 4.41 -14.90
C ILE A 512 30.90 3.65 -15.68
N PHE A 513 31.28 4.15 -16.87
CA PHE A 513 32.27 3.53 -17.77
C PHE A 513 33.54 4.37 -17.83
#